data_f0042b0265883a1dd906fcecbb1bbfa7
#
_entry.id   f0042b0265883a1dd906fcecbb1bbfa7
#
_cell.length_a   1.000
_cell.length_b   1.000
_cell.length_c   1.000
_cell.angle_alpha   90.00
_cell.angle_beta   90.00
_cell.angle_gamma   90.00
#
_symmetry.space_group_name_H-M   'P 1'
#
loop_
_entity.id
_entity.type
_entity.pdbx_description
1 polymer ?
#
loop_
_entity_poly.entity_id
_entity_poly.type
_entity_poly.pdbx_seq_one_letter_code
_entity_poly.pdbx_strand_id
1 'polypeptide(L)'
;LQGNPGEGKTYFAMHLAAACTNGKLLPNMERMEPFNVIYQTAEDGLGDTVKPRLIEAGADLDRVLVIDDSDVQLTLSDERIEKAIIENNARLVIIDPIQAYLGADVDMNRANEVRPIFMRLGQVAQRTGCAILLIGHLNKAAGMQSLQRGLGSIDIAAAVRSVMFIGKLKHDPTMRILTHEKSSLAPPGVSLAFSLGDEGGFRWVGEYDITADEMLSGIEPQRETKTQQAKDLICALLAGGKQVLSEDIDKAALERDIPGRTVRDAKRELGDALKSKIVEGRKKVFWME
;
A
#
# COMPACT_ATOMS: atom_id res chain seq x y z
N LEU A 1 -6.69 6.92 1.15
CA LEU A 1 -5.61 6.66 0.18
C LEU A 1 -5.67 7.70 -0.93
N GLN A 2 -4.55 8.34 -1.23
CA GLN A 2 -4.48 9.43 -2.18
C GLN A 2 -3.29 9.26 -3.13
N GLY A 3 -3.34 9.91 -4.30
CA GLY A 3 -2.27 9.92 -5.31
C GLY A 3 -2.78 10.56 -6.60
N ASN A 4 -1.85 10.94 -7.50
CA ASN A 4 -2.26 11.50 -8.78
C ASN A 4 -2.98 10.47 -9.66
N PRO A 5 -3.71 10.88 -10.68
CA PRO A 5 -4.26 9.95 -11.68
C PRO A 5 -3.16 9.06 -12.29
N GLY A 6 -3.45 7.77 -12.50
CA GLY A 6 -2.52 6.84 -13.13
C GLY A 6 -1.38 6.32 -12.23
N GLU A 7 -1.38 6.63 -10.93
CA GLU A 7 -0.36 6.14 -9.99
C GLU A 7 -0.66 4.76 -9.38
N GLY A 8 -1.75 4.10 -9.79
CA GLY A 8 -2.01 2.70 -9.41
C GLY A 8 -2.87 2.52 -8.17
N LYS A 9 -3.60 3.55 -7.69
CA LYS A 9 -4.48 3.47 -6.50
C LYS A 9 -5.54 2.38 -6.61
N THR A 10 -6.27 2.35 -7.73
CA THR A 10 -7.30 1.35 -8.03
C THR A 10 -6.71 -0.06 -8.10
N TYR A 11 -5.55 -0.24 -8.77
CA TYR A 11 -4.85 -1.52 -8.79
C TYR A 11 -4.46 -1.98 -7.39
N PHE A 12 -3.87 -1.10 -6.59
CA PHE A 12 -3.56 -1.39 -5.20
C PHE A 12 -4.81 -1.83 -4.42
N ALA A 13 -5.93 -1.11 -4.57
CA ALA A 13 -7.18 -1.42 -3.88
C ALA A 13 -7.76 -2.78 -4.28
N MET A 14 -7.69 -3.14 -5.54
CA MET A 14 -8.14 -4.45 -6.04
C MET A 14 -7.26 -5.59 -5.52
N HIS A 15 -5.93 -5.39 -5.48
CA HIS A 15 -5.02 -6.39 -4.89
C HIS A 15 -5.16 -6.49 -3.37
N LEU A 16 -5.48 -5.39 -2.68
CA LEU A 16 -5.85 -5.40 -1.28
C LEU A 16 -7.14 -6.21 -1.06
N ALA A 17 -8.18 -5.97 -1.85
CA ALA A 17 -9.41 -6.74 -1.81
C ALA A 17 -9.16 -8.23 -2.07
N ALA A 18 -8.33 -8.55 -3.09
CA ALA A 18 -7.96 -9.93 -3.38
C ALA A 18 -7.18 -10.59 -2.23
N ALA A 19 -6.28 -9.88 -1.57
CA ALA A 19 -5.58 -10.40 -0.40
C ALA A 19 -6.54 -10.67 0.76
N CYS A 20 -7.48 -9.74 1.03
CA CYS A 20 -8.47 -9.85 2.10
C CYS A 20 -9.46 -11.01 1.87
N THR A 21 -9.95 -11.17 0.64
CA THR A 21 -10.91 -12.23 0.30
C THR A 21 -10.31 -13.62 0.33
N ASN A 22 -8.99 -13.75 0.19
CA ASN A 22 -8.27 -15.04 0.24
C ASN A 22 -7.47 -15.26 1.53
N GLY A 23 -7.43 -14.32 2.46
CA GLY A 23 -6.61 -14.41 3.66
C GLY A 23 -5.10 -14.44 3.36
N LYS A 24 -4.66 -13.77 2.27
CA LYS A 24 -3.25 -13.70 1.88
C LYS A 24 -2.48 -12.74 2.78
N LEU A 25 -1.20 -13.04 2.99
CA LEU A 25 -0.31 -12.16 3.73
C LEU A 25 -0.09 -10.83 2.99
N LEU A 26 -0.27 -9.73 3.70
CA LEU A 26 0.20 -8.42 3.30
C LEU A 26 1.58 -8.15 3.93
N PRO A 27 2.40 -7.24 3.37
CA PRO A 27 3.67 -6.88 3.97
C PRO A 27 3.51 -6.45 5.44
N ASN A 28 4.40 -6.96 6.30
CA ASN A 28 4.46 -6.62 7.73
C ASN A 28 3.18 -6.95 8.52
N MET A 29 2.34 -7.86 8.00
CA MET A 29 1.14 -8.32 8.69
C MET A 29 1.20 -9.82 8.97
N GLU A 30 0.49 -10.24 10.02
CA GLU A 30 0.22 -11.65 10.29
C GLU A 30 -0.85 -12.19 9.32
N ARG A 31 -0.93 -13.51 9.27
CA ARG A 31 -1.98 -14.18 8.48
C ARG A 31 -3.35 -13.78 9.00
N MET A 32 -4.25 -13.44 8.07
CA MET A 32 -5.66 -13.14 8.36
C MET A 32 -6.56 -14.25 7.80
N GLU A 33 -7.72 -14.42 8.42
CA GLU A 33 -8.78 -15.25 7.84
C GLU A 33 -9.47 -14.51 6.68
N PRO A 34 -9.88 -15.21 5.60
CA PRO A 34 -10.62 -14.61 4.50
C PRO A 34 -11.90 -13.93 5.00
N PHE A 35 -12.24 -12.77 4.44
CA PHE A 35 -13.44 -12.03 4.78
C PHE A 35 -14.04 -11.27 3.59
N ASN A 36 -15.31 -10.86 3.74
CA ASN A 36 -16.05 -10.16 2.70
C ASN A 36 -15.62 -8.70 2.61
N VAL A 37 -15.49 -8.22 1.37
CA VAL A 37 -15.10 -6.86 1.01
C VAL A 37 -16.23 -6.24 0.19
N ILE A 38 -16.64 -5.03 0.53
CA ILE A 38 -17.52 -4.21 -0.31
C ILE A 38 -16.61 -3.30 -1.15
N TYR A 39 -16.72 -3.39 -2.48
CA TYR A 39 -15.96 -2.57 -3.43
C TYR A 39 -16.92 -1.69 -4.22
N GLN A 40 -16.95 -0.40 -3.93
CA GLN A 40 -17.83 0.55 -4.57
C GLN A 40 -17.05 1.48 -5.49
N THR A 41 -17.44 1.56 -6.75
CA THR A 41 -16.82 2.43 -7.75
C THR A 41 -17.87 3.09 -8.62
N ALA A 42 -17.57 4.33 -9.06
CA ALA A 42 -18.43 5.10 -9.96
C ALA A 42 -17.71 5.47 -11.28
N GLU A 43 -16.40 5.20 -11.41
CA GLU A 43 -15.65 5.54 -12.62
C GLU A 43 -15.57 4.34 -13.59
N ASP A 44 -15.44 3.14 -13.04
CA ASP A 44 -15.24 1.92 -13.82
C ASP A 44 -16.52 1.06 -13.85
N GLY A 45 -16.87 0.51 -15.01
CA GLY A 45 -17.99 -0.43 -15.14
C GLY A 45 -17.73 -1.74 -14.38
N LEU A 46 -18.71 -2.19 -13.61
CA LEU A 46 -18.57 -3.37 -12.75
C LEU A 46 -18.28 -4.65 -13.54
N GLY A 47 -18.94 -4.82 -14.69
CA GLY A 47 -18.84 -6.06 -15.49
C GLY A 47 -17.67 -6.09 -16.45
N ASP A 48 -17.34 -4.97 -17.04
CA ASP A 48 -16.36 -4.85 -18.12
C ASP A 48 -14.95 -4.45 -17.65
N THR A 49 -14.84 -3.80 -16.52
CA THR A 49 -13.55 -3.31 -16.01
C THR A 49 -13.21 -3.86 -14.63
N VAL A 50 -14.10 -3.70 -13.65
CA VAL A 50 -13.80 -4.05 -12.24
C VAL A 50 -13.67 -5.56 -12.07
N LYS A 51 -14.65 -6.31 -12.54
CA LYS A 51 -14.64 -7.78 -12.41
C LYS A 51 -13.44 -8.44 -13.07
N PRO A 52 -13.07 -8.12 -14.33
CA PRO A 52 -11.84 -8.65 -14.95
C PRO A 52 -10.57 -8.34 -14.15
N ARG A 53 -10.42 -7.12 -13.65
CA ARG A 53 -9.25 -6.72 -12.84
C ARG A 53 -9.20 -7.42 -11.47
N LEU A 54 -10.35 -7.65 -10.83
CA LEU A 54 -10.42 -8.44 -9.59
C LEU A 54 -10.04 -9.90 -9.83
N ILE A 55 -10.45 -10.49 -10.97
CA ILE A 55 -10.03 -11.84 -11.38
C ILE A 55 -8.52 -11.88 -11.60
N GLU A 56 -7.97 -10.91 -12.32
CA GLU A 56 -6.51 -10.77 -12.55
C GLU A 56 -5.75 -10.65 -11.23
N ALA A 57 -6.27 -9.85 -10.28
CA ALA A 57 -5.72 -9.73 -8.94
C ALA A 57 -5.86 -11.03 -8.11
N GLY A 58 -6.66 -11.99 -8.58
CA GLY A 58 -6.92 -13.27 -7.92
C GLY A 58 -7.84 -13.14 -6.73
N ALA A 59 -8.84 -12.24 -6.76
CA ALA A 59 -9.85 -12.12 -5.72
C ALA A 59 -10.81 -13.31 -5.72
N ASP A 60 -11.28 -13.70 -4.54
CA ASP A 60 -12.47 -14.55 -4.40
C ASP A 60 -13.72 -13.68 -4.64
N LEU A 61 -14.31 -13.80 -5.82
CA LEU A 61 -15.44 -12.96 -6.23
C LEU A 61 -16.71 -13.19 -5.40
N ASP A 62 -16.88 -14.36 -4.78
CA ASP A 62 -18.02 -14.63 -3.91
C ASP A 62 -17.94 -13.81 -2.61
N ARG A 63 -16.76 -13.24 -2.31
CA ARG A 63 -16.50 -12.37 -1.17
C ARG A 63 -16.35 -10.90 -1.52
N VAL A 64 -16.44 -10.54 -2.81
CA VAL A 64 -16.45 -9.14 -3.26
C VAL A 64 -17.88 -8.72 -3.56
N LEU A 65 -18.39 -7.78 -2.79
CA LEU A 65 -19.76 -7.33 -2.83
C LEU A 65 -19.82 -5.89 -3.34
N VAL A 66 -20.96 -5.53 -3.92
CA VAL A 66 -21.25 -4.16 -4.38
C VAL A 66 -22.61 -3.74 -3.82
N ILE A 67 -22.75 -2.49 -3.41
CA ILE A 67 -24.05 -1.92 -3.05
C ILE A 67 -24.72 -1.47 -4.34
N ASP A 68 -25.95 -1.95 -4.57
CA ASP A 68 -26.72 -1.53 -5.74
C ASP A 68 -27.11 -0.05 -5.60
N ASP A 69 -26.68 0.75 -6.55
CA ASP A 69 -26.96 2.19 -6.65
C ASP A 69 -27.53 2.59 -8.02
N SER A 70 -28.04 1.62 -8.77
CA SER A 70 -28.62 1.81 -10.11
C SER A 70 -29.86 2.72 -10.10
N ASP A 71 -30.73 2.57 -9.11
CA ASP A 71 -31.96 3.36 -8.98
C ASP A 71 -31.73 4.69 -8.23
N VAL A 72 -30.91 4.64 -7.18
CA VAL A 72 -30.62 5.78 -6.31
C VAL A 72 -29.12 5.84 -6.05
N GLN A 73 -28.47 6.88 -6.54
CA GLN A 73 -27.04 7.09 -6.34
C GLN A 73 -26.65 6.97 -4.86
N LEU A 74 -25.63 6.18 -4.59
CA LEU A 74 -25.09 6.03 -3.25
C LEU A 74 -24.31 7.29 -2.84
N THR A 75 -24.47 7.71 -1.59
CA THR A 75 -23.62 8.75 -0.98
C THR A 75 -22.92 8.24 0.27
N LEU A 76 -21.88 8.93 0.71
CA LEU A 76 -21.14 8.55 1.94
C LEU A 76 -22.00 8.65 3.21
N SER A 77 -23.11 9.36 3.16
CA SER A 77 -24.07 9.50 4.26
C SER A 77 -25.21 8.48 4.21
N ASP A 78 -25.21 7.59 3.22
CA ASP A 78 -26.29 6.63 3.00
C ASP A 78 -26.25 5.48 4.01
N GLU A 79 -27.42 5.12 4.53
CA GLU A 79 -27.58 4.02 5.49
C GLU A 79 -27.34 2.65 4.87
N ARG A 80 -27.45 2.54 3.53
CA ARG A 80 -27.14 1.31 2.80
C ARG A 80 -25.72 0.82 3.03
N ILE A 81 -24.76 1.73 3.31
CA ILE A 81 -23.38 1.34 3.61
C ILE A 81 -23.31 0.51 4.90
N GLU A 82 -23.90 1.03 6.00
CA GLU A 82 -23.91 0.34 7.28
C GLU A 82 -24.71 -0.97 7.19
N LYS A 83 -25.86 -0.93 6.55
CA LYS A 83 -26.72 -2.10 6.32
C LYS A 83 -25.96 -3.20 5.55
N ALA A 84 -25.31 -2.85 4.44
CA ALA A 84 -24.54 -3.81 3.64
C ALA A 84 -23.37 -4.43 4.42
N ILE A 85 -22.68 -3.64 5.26
CA ILE A 85 -21.61 -4.15 6.13
C ILE A 85 -22.15 -5.21 7.09
N ILE A 86 -23.28 -4.93 7.76
CA ILE A 86 -23.86 -5.80 8.76
C ILE A 86 -24.42 -7.09 8.12
N GLU A 87 -25.24 -6.96 7.07
CA GLU A 87 -25.89 -8.08 6.40
C GLU A 87 -24.91 -9.07 5.79
N ASN A 88 -23.77 -8.55 5.30
CA ASN A 88 -22.76 -9.39 4.64
C ASN A 88 -21.55 -9.67 5.52
N ASN A 89 -21.54 -9.24 6.78
CA ASN A 89 -20.38 -9.38 7.67
C ASN A 89 -19.07 -8.90 7.00
N ALA A 90 -19.15 -7.77 6.29
CA ALA A 90 -18.00 -7.23 5.60
C ALA A 90 -17.03 -6.55 6.58
N ARG A 91 -15.72 -6.75 6.37
CA ARG A 91 -14.68 -6.17 7.24
C ARG A 91 -13.88 -5.07 6.55
N LEU A 92 -14.08 -4.86 5.26
CA LEU A 92 -13.49 -3.77 4.50
C LEU A 92 -14.52 -3.23 3.52
N VAL A 93 -14.66 -1.90 3.49
CA VAL A 93 -15.36 -1.17 2.42
C VAL A 93 -14.32 -0.32 1.68
N ILE A 94 -14.29 -0.42 0.37
CA ILE A 94 -13.46 0.39 -0.52
C ILE A 94 -14.37 1.26 -1.35
N ILE A 95 -14.11 2.58 -1.37
CA ILE A 95 -14.87 3.57 -2.17
C ILE A 95 -13.90 4.28 -3.10
N ASP A 96 -14.08 4.12 -4.42
CA ASP A 96 -13.17 4.60 -5.47
C ASP A 96 -13.93 5.27 -6.63
N PRO A 97 -13.84 6.59 -6.82
CA PRO A 97 -13.23 7.57 -5.92
C PRO A 97 -14.24 8.17 -4.95
N ILE A 98 -13.75 8.71 -3.85
CA ILE A 98 -14.58 9.38 -2.82
C ILE A 98 -15.43 10.52 -3.39
N GLN A 99 -14.90 11.26 -4.39
CA GLN A 99 -15.56 12.41 -4.98
C GLN A 99 -16.92 12.09 -5.55
N ALA A 100 -17.08 10.91 -6.13
CA ALA A 100 -18.33 10.48 -6.74
C ALA A 100 -19.45 10.21 -5.73
N TYR A 101 -19.08 10.02 -4.45
CA TYR A 101 -20.00 9.61 -3.39
C TYR A 101 -20.26 10.68 -2.31
N LEU A 102 -19.74 11.90 -2.48
CA LEU A 102 -19.97 12.99 -1.52
C LEU A 102 -21.42 13.51 -1.54
N GLY A 103 -22.07 13.45 -2.68
CA GLY A 103 -23.36 14.06 -2.91
C GLY A 103 -23.25 15.41 -3.67
N ALA A 104 -24.26 15.73 -4.45
CA ALA A 104 -24.25 16.89 -5.36
C ALA A 104 -24.14 18.26 -4.64
N ASP A 105 -24.64 18.34 -3.42
CA ASP A 105 -24.70 19.59 -2.65
C ASP A 105 -23.51 19.76 -1.68
N VAL A 106 -22.52 18.88 -1.70
CA VAL A 106 -21.39 18.89 -0.78
C VAL A 106 -20.14 19.47 -1.44
N ASP A 107 -19.68 20.62 -0.97
CA ASP A 107 -18.39 21.19 -1.37
C ASP A 107 -17.26 20.60 -0.52
N MET A 108 -16.37 19.83 -1.18
CA MET A 108 -15.20 19.20 -0.55
C MET A 108 -14.26 20.18 0.13
N ASN A 109 -14.28 21.46 -0.24
CA ASN A 109 -13.42 22.49 0.35
C ASN A 109 -14.03 23.14 1.60
N ARG A 110 -15.28 22.80 1.92
CA ARG A 110 -15.97 23.34 3.08
C ARG A 110 -15.99 22.34 4.24
N ALA A 111 -15.20 22.63 5.24
CA ALA A 111 -15.06 21.81 6.44
C ALA A 111 -16.41 21.48 7.12
N ASN A 112 -17.33 22.45 7.19
CA ASN A 112 -18.63 22.29 7.82
C ASN A 112 -19.56 21.32 7.06
N GLU A 113 -19.34 21.12 5.77
CA GLU A 113 -20.11 20.17 4.96
C GLU A 113 -19.52 18.77 5.00
N VAL A 114 -18.19 18.67 5.01
CA VAL A 114 -17.45 17.41 4.91
C VAL A 114 -17.32 16.69 6.26
N ARG A 115 -17.04 17.43 7.35
CA ARG A 115 -16.84 16.85 8.70
C ARG A 115 -17.97 15.95 9.18
N PRO A 116 -19.26 16.32 9.06
CA PRO A 116 -20.37 15.45 9.51
C PRO A 116 -20.40 14.12 8.77
N ILE A 117 -20.10 14.10 7.47
CA ILE A 117 -20.06 12.90 6.65
C ILE A 117 -18.98 11.94 7.16
N PHE A 118 -17.76 12.44 7.34
CA PHE A 118 -16.65 11.61 7.82
C PHE A 118 -16.82 11.16 9.26
N MET A 119 -17.42 11.99 10.12
CA MET A 119 -17.77 11.60 11.49
C MET A 119 -18.77 10.43 11.48
N ARG A 120 -19.79 10.49 10.63
CA ARG A 120 -20.77 9.40 10.49
C ARG A 120 -20.10 8.11 10.00
N LEU A 121 -19.28 8.17 8.95
CA LEU A 121 -18.52 7.01 8.48
C LEU A 121 -17.61 6.43 9.56
N GLY A 122 -16.94 7.29 10.33
CA GLY A 122 -16.12 6.86 11.47
C GLY A 122 -16.93 6.16 12.54
N GLN A 123 -18.16 6.61 12.82
CA GLN A 123 -19.08 5.94 13.74
C GLN A 123 -19.55 4.59 13.19
N VAL A 124 -19.86 4.49 11.89
CA VAL A 124 -20.19 3.22 11.23
C VAL A 124 -19.02 2.25 11.36
N ALA A 125 -17.81 2.67 11.01
CA ALA A 125 -16.61 1.85 11.14
C ALA A 125 -16.39 1.36 12.59
N GLN A 126 -16.60 2.23 13.58
CA GLN A 126 -16.46 1.88 15.00
C GLN A 126 -17.53 0.89 15.47
N ARG A 127 -18.80 1.07 15.09
CA ARG A 127 -19.89 0.18 15.51
C ARG A 127 -19.80 -1.20 14.87
N THR A 128 -19.40 -1.26 13.62
CA THR A 128 -19.36 -2.50 12.83
C THR A 128 -18.02 -3.24 12.92
N GLY A 129 -16.96 -2.58 13.38
CA GLY A 129 -15.58 -3.10 13.31
C GLY A 129 -15.04 -3.17 11.88
N CYS A 130 -15.71 -2.56 10.90
CA CYS A 130 -15.33 -2.57 9.50
C CYS A 130 -14.34 -1.43 9.19
N ALA A 131 -13.28 -1.72 8.46
CA ALA A 131 -12.39 -0.70 7.91
C ALA A 131 -13.04 -0.05 6.68
N ILE A 132 -12.92 1.28 6.54
CA ILE A 132 -13.42 2.01 5.38
C ILE A 132 -12.24 2.69 4.69
N LEU A 133 -11.90 2.25 3.49
CA LEU A 133 -10.85 2.79 2.64
C LEU A 133 -11.47 3.72 1.59
N LEU A 134 -11.15 5.01 1.70
CA LEU A 134 -11.58 6.03 0.77
C LEU A 134 -10.43 6.38 -0.17
N ILE A 135 -10.65 6.30 -1.47
CA ILE A 135 -9.64 6.58 -2.49
C ILE A 135 -9.95 7.93 -3.13
N GLY A 136 -8.92 8.75 -3.28
CA GLY A 136 -9.09 10.06 -3.89
C GLY A 136 -7.88 10.56 -4.64
N HIS A 137 -8.08 11.60 -5.44
CA HIS A 137 -7.04 12.24 -6.22
C HIS A 137 -6.40 13.38 -5.43
N LEU A 138 -5.11 13.64 -5.68
CA LEU A 138 -4.41 14.79 -5.14
C LEU A 138 -4.81 16.07 -5.91
N ASN A 139 -4.83 17.20 -5.21
CA ASN A 139 -4.91 18.51 -5.83
C ASN A 139 -3.61 18.84 -6.58
N LYS A 140 -3.72 19.48 -7.73
CA LYS A 140 -2.57 19.83 -8.60
C LYS A 140 -1.70 20.97 -8.06
N ALA A 141 -1.85 21.42 -6.81
CA ALA A 141 -1.08 22.50 -6.21
C ALA A 141 0.38 22.08 -6.02
N ALA A 142 1.29 22.64 -6.82
CA ALA A 142 2.73 22.43 -6.68
C ALA A 142 3.29 23.18 -5.45
N GLY A 143 4.25 22.58 -4.74
CA GLY A 143 4.99 23.24 -3.66
C GLY A 143 4.34 23.21 -2.27
N MET A 144 3.21 22.52 -2.09
CA MET A 144 2.58 22.32 -0.78
C MET A 144 3.07 21.00 -0.16
N GLN A 145 3.07 20.93 1.17
CA GLN A 145 3.32 19.67 1.91
C GLN A 145 2.29 18.59 1.55
N SER A 146 2.67 17.32 1.70
CA SER A 146 1.86 16.14 1.34
C SER A 146 0.42 16.21 1.87
N LEU A 147 0.24 16.48 3.16
CA LEU A 147 -1.08 16.61 3.79
C LEU A 147 -1.92 17.77 3.23
N GLN A 148 -1.29 18.84 2.75
CA GLN A 148 -1.97 20.00 2.15
C GLN A 148 -2.35 19.77 0.69
N ARG A 149 -1.68 18.83 0.00
CA ARG A 149 -2.04 18.39 -1.36
C ARG A 149 -3.19 17.41 -1.39
N GLY A 150 -3.57 16.89 -0.22
CA GLY A 150 -4.68 15.95 -0.09
C GLY A 150 -6.02 16.52 -0.56
N LEU A 151 -6.97 15.66 -0.76
CA LEU A 151 -8.34 15.96 -1.17
C LEU A 151 -8.96 17.10 -0.37
N GLY A 152 -9.40 18.16 -1.06
CA GLY A 152 -10.25 19.21 -0.54
C GLY A 152 -9.61 20.01 0.59
N SER A 153 -10.19 19.94 1.76
CA SER A 153 -9.71 20.67 2.94
C SER A 153 -8.77 19.81 3.81
N ILE A 154 -7.89 20.46 4.56
CA ILE A 154 -7.12 19.87 5.67
C ILE A 154 -8.04 19.10 6.63
N ASP A 155 -9.32 19.46 6.67
CA ASP A 155 -10.32 18.84 7.51
C ASP A 155 -10.62 17.38 7.15
N ILE A 156 -10.52 16.99 5.88
CA ILE A 156 -10.64 15.57 5.48
C ILE A 156 -9.49 14.76 6.08
N ALA A 157 -8.26 15.25 5.93
CA ALA A 157 -7.11 14.60 6.54
C ALA A 157 -7.21 14.57 8.07
N ALA A 158 -7.80 15.60 8.69
CA ALA A 158 -8.04 15.65 10.14
C ALA A 158 -9.09 14.62 10.59
N ALA A 159 -10.15 14.40 9.80
CA ALA A 159 -11.27 13.53 10.15
C ALA A 159 -10.95 12.03 10.05
N VAL A 160 -10.03 11.63 9.17
CA VAL A 160 -9.64 10.21 8.99
C VAL A 160 -8.56 9.79 9.99
N ARG A 161 -8.55 8.50 10.35
CA ARG A 161 -7.56 7.92 11.27
C ARG A 161 -6.20 7.69 10.64
N SER A 162 -6.17 7.43 9.33
CA SER A 162 -4.96 7.13 8.59
C SER A 162 -4.98 7.84 7.24
N VAL A 163 -3.85 8.40 6.83
CA VAL A 163 -3.64 9.00 5.50
C VAL A 163 -2.45 8.32 4.86
N MET A 164 -2.67 7.79 3.67
CA MET A 164 -1.63 7.13 2.88
C MET A 164 -1.58 7.76 1.48
N PHE A 165 -0.39 7.80 0.90
CA PHE A 165 -0.21 8.23 -0.49
C PHE A 165 0.40 7.11 -1.33
N ILE A 166 -0.05 7.03 -2.59
CA ILE A 166 0.64 6.24 -3.61
C ILE A 166 1.23 7.21 -4.62
N GLY A 167 2.49 6.99 -4.92
CA GLY A 167 3.23 7.74 -5.94
C GLY A 167 4.14 6.84 -6.76
N LYS A 168 4.51 7.34 -7.93
CA LYS A 168 5.38 6.68 -8.89
C LYS A 168 6.81 7.19 -8.74
N LEU A 169 7.79 6.31 -8.73
CA LEU A 169 9.19 6.73 -8.80
C LEU A 169 9.53 7.30 -10.19
N LYS A 170 10.30 8.39 -10.21
CA LYS A 170 10.67 9.04 -11.48
C LYS A 170 11.65 8.21 -12.29
N HIS A 171 12.62 7.58 -11.62
CA HIS A 171 13.67 6.79 -12.28
C HIS A 171 13.19 5.38 -12.65
N ASP A 172 12.16 4.86 -11.97
CA ASP A 172 11.55 3.57 -12.29
C ASP A 172 10.02 3.69 -12.38
N PRO A 173 9.49 3.94 -13.59
CA PRO A 173 8.06 4.08 -13.79
C PRO A 173 7.23 2.84 -13.52
N THR A 174 7.81 1.67 -13.34
CA THR A 174 7.11 0.44 -12.95
C THR A 174 6.91 0.35 -11.45
N MET A 175 7.72 1.07 -10.67
CA MET A 175 7.66 1.07 -9.22
C MET A 175 6.66 2.09 -8.68
N ARG A 176 5.94 1.66 -7.67
CA ARG A 176 5.01 2.48 -6.88
C ARG A 176 5.40 2.40 -5.42
N ILE A 177 5.24 3.52 -4.72
CA ILE A 177 5.48 3.60 -3.29
C ILE A 177 4.18 3.94 -2.60
N LEU A 178 3.84 3.16 -1.58
CA LEU A 178 2.79 3.45 -0.62
C LEU A 178 3.45 4.05 0.63
N THR A 179 3.20 5.33 0.90
CA THR A 179 3.67 6.02 2.10
C THR A 179 2.54 6.17 3.12
N HIS A 180 2.88 6.12 4.41
CA HIS A 180 1.93 6.31 5.50
C HIS A 180 2.23 7.63 6.21
N GLU A 181 1.49 8.68 5.87
CA GLU A 181 1.78 10.04 6.31
C GLU A 181 1.14 10.38 7.67
N LYS A 182 -0.06 9.89 7.93
CA LYS A 182 -0.77 10.12 9.18
C LYS A 182 -1.30 8.83 9.75
N SER A 183 -1.07 8.65 11.04
CA SER A 183 -1.75 7.65 11.86
C SER A 183 -2.19 8.29 13.19
N SER A 184 -3.44 8.04 13.60
CA SER A 184 -3.98 8.54 14.86
C SER A 184 -3.86 7.54 16.02
N LEU A 185 -3.44 6.30 15.74
CA LEU A 185 -3.44 5.20 16.72
C LEU A 185 -2.04 4.69 17.05
N ALA A 186 -1.09 4.89 16.15
CA ALA A 186 0.30 4.46 16.27
C ALA A 186 1.21 5.39 15.46
N PRO A 187 2.53 5.34 15.59
CA PRO A 187 3.42 5.98 14.64
C PRO A 187 3.11 5.54 13.21
N PRO A 188 3.29 6.41 12.19
CA PRO A 188 3.15 6.00 10.81
C PRO A 188 4.03 4.79 10.48
N GLY A 189 3.51 3.88 9.67
CA GLY A 189 4.29 2.72 9.21
C GLY A 189 5.36 3.11 8.20
N VAL A 190 6.29 2.20 7.97
CA VAL A 190 7.32 2.34 6.92
C VAL A 190 6.68 2.39 5.53
N SER A 191 7.32 3.10 4.61
CA SER A 191 6.88 3.11 3.22
C SER A 191 7.12 1.75 2.57
N LEU A 192 6.19 1.33 1.70
CA LEU A 192 6.22 0.04 1.02
C LEU A 192 6.27 0.24 -0.49
N ALA A 193 7.15 -0.50 -1.14
CA ALA A 193 7.24 -0.53 -2.59
C ALA A 193 6.47 -1.71 -3.18
N PHE A 194 5.82 -1.48 -4.33
CA PHE A 194 5.24 -2.51 -5.17
C PHE A 194 5.47 -2.18 -6.65
N SER A 195 5.59 -3.21 -7.48
CA SER A 195 5.72 -3.05 -8.92
C SER A 195 4.38 -3.25 -9.62
N LEU A 196 4.17 -2.46 -10.68
CA LEU A 196 3.12 -2.64 -11.68
C LEU A 196 3.82 -2.73 -13.04
N GLY A 197 4.02 -3.94 -13.56
CA GLY A 197 4.70 -4.19 -14.83
C GLY A 197 3.81 -4.92 -15.83
N ASP A 198 4.09 -4.73 -17.13
CA ASP A 198 3.31 -5.29 -18.22
C ASP A 198 3.30 -6.82 -18.25
N GLU A 199 4.38 -7.47 -17.76
CA GLU A 199 4.52 -8.92 -17.75
C GLU A 199 4.35 -9.58 -16.38
N GLY A 200 4.31 -8.81 -15.30
CA GLY A 200 4.33 -9.34 -13.92
C GLY A 200 3.16 -8.95 -13.03
N GLY A 201 2.23 -8.13 -13.51
CA GLY A 201 1.12 -7.64 -12.71
C GLY A 201 1.59 -6.91 -11.43
N PHE A 202 0.78 -6.98 -10.39
CA PHE A 202 1.09 -6.39 -9.08
C PHE A 202 1.98 -7.32 -8.25
N ARG A 203 3.08 -6.79 -7.72
CA ARG A 203 3.98 -7.52 -6.82
C ARG A 203 4.54 -6.62 -5.74
N TRP A 204 4.43 -7.03 -4.48
CA TRP A 204 5.13 -6.39 -3.39
C TRP A 204 6.65 -6.55 -3.53
N VAL A 205 7.37 -5.45 -3.40
CA VAL A 205 8.85 -5.43 -3.43
C VAL A 205 9.42 -5.41 -2.01
N GLY A 206 8.82 -4.64 -1.09
CA GLY A 206 9.24 -4.57 0.30
C GLY A 206 9.26 -3.14 0.84
N GLU A 207 10.00 -2.92 1.90
CA GLU A 207 10.19 -1.61 2.51
C GLU A 207 11.02 -0.69 1.62
N TYR A 208 10.70 0.59 1.61
CA TYR A 208 11.40 1.60 0.84
C TYR A 208 11.57 2.88 1.67
N ASP A 209 12.81 3.34 1.84
CA ASP A 209 13.13 4.50 2.69
C ASP A 209 12.88 5.82 1.95
N ILE A 210 11.63 6.25 1.92
CA ILE A 210 11.18 7.53 1.35
C ILE A 210 9.97 8.05 2.12
N THR A 211 9.91 9.35 2.32
CA THR A 211 8.75 10.03 2.89
C THR A 211 7.74 10.43 1.82
N ALA A 212 6.50 10.73 2.22
CA ALA A 212 5.48 11.22 1.31
C ALA A 212 5.88 12.56 0.64
N ASP A 213 6.50 13.47 1.38
CA ASP A 213 6.95 14.76 0.84
C ASP A 213 8.08 14.59 -0.20
N GLU A 214 9.05 13.72 0.07
CA GLU A 214 10.11 13.38 -0.89
C GLU A 214 9.52 12.76 -2.16
N MET A 215 8.65 11.76 -2.02
CA MET A 215 7.96 11.11 -3.13
C MET A 215 7.15 12.10 -3.98
N LEU A 216 6.33 12.93 -3.35
CA LEU A 216 5.45 13.89 -4.04
C LEU A 216 6.19 15.09 -4.64
N SER A 217 7.31 15.50 -4.06
CA SER A 217 8.20 16.52 -4.65
C SER A 217 9.04 15.96 -5.80
N GLY A 218 9.13 14.62 -5.86
CA GLY A 218 9.98 13.90 -6.80
C GLY A 218 11.45 14.11 -6.53
N ILE A 219 11.79 14.46 -5.29
CA ILE A 219 13.13 14.41 -4.75
C ILE A 219 13.30 13.00 -4.21
N GLU A 220 14.04 12.18 -4.95
CA GLU A 220 14.40 10.87 -4.46
C GLU A 220 15.58 11.06 -3.50
N PRO A 221 15.44 10.58 -2.25
CA PRO A 221 16.56 10.63 -1.34
C PRO A 221 17.72 9.84 -1.97
N GLN A 222 18.92 10.41 -1.98
CA GLN A 222 20.16 9.68 -2.29
C GLN A 222 20.49 8.67 -1.18
N ARG A 223 19.48 8.18 -0.48
CA ARG A 223 19.63 7.17 0.58
C ARG A 223 19.63 5.82 -0.10
N GLU A 224 20.72 5.11 0.09
CA GLU A 224 20.80 3.70 -0.28
C GLU A 224 19.68 2.94 0.43
N THR A 225 18.90 2.17 -0.33
CA THR A 225 17.89 1.30 0.28
C THR A 225 18.58 0.33 1.25
N LYS A 226 17.87 -0.13 2.28
CA LYS A 226 18.42 -1.18 3.18
C LYS A 226 18.88 -2.42 2.40
N THR A 227 18.24 -2.73 1.27
CA THR A 227 18.67 -3.81 0.37
C THR A 227 19.99 -3.46 -0.34
N GLN A 228 20.15 -2.20 -0.81
CA GLN A 228 21.41 -1.75 -1.41
C GLN A 228 22.52 -1.71 -0.36
N GLN A 229 22.26 -1.18 0.83
CA GLN A 229 23.20 -1.23 1.95
C GLN A 229 23.63 -2.66 2.30
N ALA A 230 22.68 -3.60 2.25
CA ALA A 230 22.98 -5.02 2.45
C ALA A 230 23.85 -5.59 1.33
N LYS A 231 23.60 -5.25 0.06
CA LYS A 231 24.44 -5.66 -1.07
C LYS A 231 25.84 -5.11 -0.95
N ASP A 232 25.97 -3.82 -0.65
CA ASP A 232 27.26 -3.14 -0.52
C ASP A 232 28.05 -3.70 0.66
N LEU A 233 27.39 -4.00 1.78
CA LEU A 233 27.98 -4.70 2.91
C LEU A 233 28.50 -6.09 2.51
N ILE A 234 27.68 -6.88 1.81
CA ILE A 234 28.08 -8.23 1.33
C ILE A 234 29.28 -8.11 0.39
N CYS A 235 29.22 -7.21 -0.59
CA CYS A 235 30.31 -6.98 -1.53
C CYS A 235 31.59 -6.54 -0.82
N ALA A 236 31.51 -5.64 0.16
CA ALA A 236 32.65 -5.20 0.95
C ALA A 236 33.29 -6.32 1.79
N LEU A 237 32.47 -7.17 2.43
CA LEU A 237 32.94 -8.30 3.21
C LEU A 237 33.61 -9.36 2.34
N LEU A 238 33.14 -9.58 1.13
CA LEU A 238 33.62 -10.58 0.18
C LEU A 238 34.69 -10.05 -0.79
N ALA A 239 35.04 -8.77 -0.69
CA ALA A 239 36.03 -8.14 -1.55
C ALA A 239 37.37 -8.89 -1.57
N GLY A 240 37.96 -9.03 -2.76
CA GLY A 240 39.22 -9.75 -2.95
C GLY A 240 39.09 -11.25 -2.86
N GLY A 241 37.89 -11.81 -3.13
CA GLY A 241 37.66 -13.26 -3.13
C GLY A 241 37.63 -13.91 -1.73
N LYS A 242 37.43 -13.09 -0.69
CA LYS A 242 37.33 -13.59 0.69
C LYS A 242 36.14 -14.52 0.85
N GLN A 243 36.33 -15.60 1.61
CA GLN A 243 35.27 -16.50 2.01
C GLN A 243 34.77 -16.11 3.41
N VAL A 244 33.50 -15.79 3.56
CA VAL A 244 32.90 -15.33 4.81
C VAL A 244 31.72 -16.23 5.19
N LEU A 245 31.58 -16.56 6.46
CA LEU A 245 30.45 -17.33 6.97
C LEU A 245 29.16 -16.54 6.90
N SER A 246 28.03 -17.23 6.64
CA SER A 246 26.71 -16.59 6.65
C SER A 246 26.40 -15.86 7.96
N GLU A 247 26.78 -16.46 9.08
CA GLU A 247 26.62 -15.91 10.43
C GLU A 247 27.36 -14.58 10.60
N ASP A 248 28.56 -14.43 10.02
CA ASP A 248 29.36 -13.21 10.11
C ASP A 248 28.73 -12.08 9.25
N ILE A 249 28.19 -12.44 8.08
CA ILE A 249 27.43 -11.49 7.25
C ILE A 249 26.19 -11.00 8.01
N ASP A 250 25.43 -11.92 8.61
CA ASP A 250 24.20 -11.61 9.32
C ASP A 250 24.48 -10.78 10.59
N LYS A 251 25.61 -11.04 11.29
CA LYS A 251 26.08 -10.24 12.42
C LYS A 251 26.49 -8.83 12.02
N ALA A 252 27.29 -8.69 10.96
CA ALA A 252 27.70 -7.38 10.45
C ALA A 252 26.52 -6.54 9.94
N ALA A 253 25.49 -7.21 9.42
CA ALA A 253 24.24 -6.55 9.00
C ALA A 253 23.45 -6.06 10.21
N LEU A 254 23.35 -6.84 11.28
CA LEU A 254 22.68 -6.46 12.53
C LEU A 254 23.34 -5.23 13.17
N GLU A 255 24.68 -5.16 13.17
CA GLU A 255 25.44 -4.01 13.67
C GLU A 255 25.14 -2.70 12.89
N ARG A 256 24.63 -2.82 11.65
CA ARG A 256 24.22 -1.70 10.79
C ARG A 256 22.70 -1.51 10.73
N ASP A 257 21.98 -2.13 11.63
CA ASP A 257 20.51 -2.07 11.67
C ASP A 257 19.85 -2.53 10.35
N ILE A 258 20.43 -3.56 9.70
CA ILE A 258 19.89 -4.18 8.49
C ILE A 258 19.17 -5.48 8.89
N PRO A 259 17.84 -5.59 8.65
CA PRO A 259 17.07 -6.78 8.99
C PRO A 259 17.57 -8.03 8.27
N GLY A 260 17.58 -9.20 8.92
CA GLY A 260 18.02 -10.46 8.32
C GLY A 260 17.21 -10.90 7.10
N ARG A 261 15.94 -10.45 6.98
CA ARG A 261 15.13 -10.63 5.76
C ARG A 261 15.75 -9.85 4.60
N THR A 262 16.13 -8.60 4.82
CA THR A 262 16.76 -7.74 3.81
C THR A 262 18.10 -8.34 3.34
N VAL A 263 18.88 -8.93 4.24
CA VAL A 263 20.11 -9.65 3.89
C VAL A 263 19.83 -10.85 2.98
N ARG A 264 18.77 -11.62 3.26
CA ARG A 264 18.35 -12.74 2.38
C ARG A 264 17.93 -12.27 1.00
N ASP A 265 17.19 -11.18 0.92
CA ASP A 265 16.75 -10.60 -0.32
C ASP A 265 17.94 -10.06 -1.13
N ALA A 266 18.88 -9.36 -0.48
CA ALA A 266 20.13 -8.91 -1.09
C ALA A 266 20.99 -10.08 -1.62
N LYS A 267 21.11 -11.17 -0.84
CA LYS A 267 21.82 -12.40 -1.30
C LYS A 267 21.16 -13.00 -2.54
N ARG A 268 19.82 -12.97 -2.63
CA ARG A 268 19.07 -13.45 -3.81
C ARG A 268 19.26 -12.53 -5.02
N GLU A 269 19.25 -11.21 -4.83
CA GLU A 269 19.42 -10.24 -5.90
C GLU A 269 20.85 -10.19 -6.45
N LEU A 270 21.87 -10.53 -5.66
CA LEU A 270 23.24 -10.70 -6.12
C LEU A 270 23.39 -11.91 -7.05
N GLY A 271 22.47 -12.86 -7.00
CA GLY A 271 22.33 -13.94 -7.97
C GLY A 271 23.62 -14.74 -8.16
N ASP A 272 23.99 -14.94 -9.41
CA ASP A 272 25.14 -15.74 -9.82
C ASP A 272 26.50 -15.12 -9.43
N ALA A 273 26.56 -13.84 -9.11
CA ALA A 273 27.79 -13.21 -8.62
C ALA A 273 28.14 -13.68 -7.21
N LEU A 274 27.17 -14.16 -6.43
CA LEU A 274 27.34 -14.64 -5.07
C LEU A 274 27.40 -16.16 -5.02
N LYS A 275 28.60 -16.72 -4.92
CA LYS A 275 28.82 -18.17 -4.79
C LYS A 275 28.68 -18.59 -3.35
N SER A 276 28.30 -19.84 -3.12
CA SER A 276 28.22 -20.41 -1.76
C SER A 276 28.50 -21.90 -1.74
N LYS A 277 29.08 -22.38 -0.63
CA LYS A 277 29.26 -23.81 -0.34
C LYS A 277 28.99 -24.11 1.14
N ILE A 278 28.67 -25.35 1.43
CA ILE A 278 28.55 -25.84 2.81
C ILE A 278 29.93 -26.41 3.21
N VAL A 279 30.42 -25.96 4.35
CA VAL A 279 31.67 -26.44 4.97
C VAL A 279 31.38 -27.29 6.21
N GLU A 280 32.45 -27.84 6.87
CA GLU A 280 32.31 -28.65 8.08
C GLU A 280 31.39 -28.02 9.13
N GLY A 281 30.55 -28.83 9.80
CA GLY A 281 29.58 -28.38 10.77
C GLY A 281 28.27 -27.80 10.15
N ARG A 282 28.01 -28.08 8.87
CA ARG A 282 26.84 -27.57 8.10
C ARG A 282 26.77 -26.03 8.00
N LYS A 283 27.90 -25.33 8.15
CA LYS A 283 27.99 -23.89 8.02
C LYS A 283 28.05 -23.48 6.54
N LYS A 284 27.34 -22.41 6.17
CA LYS A 284 27.33 -21.89 4.80
C LYS A 284 28.33 -20.75 4.66
N VAL A 285 29.22 -20.84 3.68
CA VAL A 285 30.21 -19.83 3.35
C VAL A 285 29.87 -19.20 2.01
N PHE A 286 30.08 -17.90 1.91
CA PHE A 286 29.84 -17.09 0.69
C PHE A 286 31.15 -16.48 0.21
N TRP A 287 31.27 -16.26 -1.13
CA TRP A 287 32.34 -15.49 -1.77
C TRP A 287 31.84 -14.92 -3.08
N MET A 288 32.54 -13.95 -3.64
CA MET A 288 32.31 -13.39 -4.97
C MET A 288 33.56 -13.64 -5.84
N GLU A 289 33.34 -13.92 -7.14
CA GLU A 289 34.37 -14.04 -8.16
C GLU A 289 34.68 -12.69 -8.78
#